data_000782e85dddf0bf915c51421ecde7f7
#
_entry.id   000782e85dddf0bf915c51421ecde7f7
#
_cell.length_a   1.000
_cell.length_b   1.000
_cell.length_c   1.000
_cell.angle_alpha   90.00
_cell.angle_beta   90.00
_cell.angle_gamma   90.00
#
_symmetry.space_group_name_H-M   'P 1'
#
loop_
_entity.id
_entity.type
_entity.pdbx_description
1 polymer ?
#
loop_
_entity_poly.entity_id
_entity_poly.type
_entity_poly.pdbx_seq_one_letter_code
_entity_poly.pdbx_strand_id
1 'polypeptide(L)'
;SQKLRINFNGIGPYEFCPVVRRSPALERRGLEVLERLHTWAADPANAGLVDRVLNWAYLSETRDSYAIENETPAPDKERAFLQAMEQLRDRRPLSEDYLVDLQNLVITSAIKQELAFRHEQNWLQRGGHGALAVRYLPPPPAQVGELMDGLMRLANAREGDVPPLVKAALVSFGFVFVHPFMDGNGRLSRLLAQHSLSLQG
;
A
#
# COMPACT_ATOMS: atom_id res chain seq x y z
N SER A 1 -13.11 -13.32 23.69
CA SER A 1 -12.94 -13.36 25.16
C SER A 1 -13.96 -14.30 25.77
N GLN A 2 -13.52 -15.38 26.39
CA GLN A 2 -14.41 -16.35 27.09
C GLN A 2 -15.21 -15.67 28.20
N LYS A 3 -14.60 -14.73 28.92
CA LYS A 3 -15.24 -14.00 30.03
C LYS A 3 -16.39 -13.09 29.58
N LEU A 4 -16.28 -12.52 28.39
CA LEU A 4 -17.29 -11.59 27.85
C LEU A 4 -18.22 -12.26 26.83
N ARG A 5 -18.02 -13.53 26.51
CA ARG A 5 -18.73 -14.26 25.45
C ARG A 5 -18.74 -13.54 24.09
N ILE A 6 -17.66 -12.82 23.80
CA ILE A 6 -17.47 -12.08 22.57
C ILE A 6 -16.39 -12.79 21.75
N ASN A 7 -16.73 -13.18 20.52
CA ASN A 7 -15.76 -13.62 19.53
C ASN A 7 -15.17 -12.39 18.85
N PHE A 8 -13.84 -12.35 18.76
CA PHE A 8 -13.17 -11.34 17.95
C PHE A 8 -13.39 -11.71 16.47
N ASN A 9 -14.04 -10.83 15.75
CA ASN A 9 -14.34 -10.95 14.32
C ASN A 9 -13.82 -9.75 13.52
N GLY A 10 -12.84 -9.05 14.06
CA GLY A 10 -12.15 -7.95 13.37
C GLY A 10 -11.29 -8.47 12.21
N ILE A 11 -11.04 -7.60 11.24
CA ILE A 11 -10.25 -7.94 10.03
C ILE A 11 -8.76 -7.99 10.34
N GLY A 12 -8.30 -7.21 11.32
CA GLY A 12 -6.90 -7.10 11.70
C GLY A 12 -6.64 -7.39 13.16
N PRO A 13 -5.40 -7.24 13.61
CA PRO A 13 -5.04 -7.35 15.03
C PRO A 13 -5.67 -6.22 15.84
N TYR A 14 -5.63 -6.33 17.16
CA TYR A 14 -6.28 -5.36 18.05
C TYR A 14 -5.78 -3.93 17.84
N GLU A 15 -4.49 -3.76 17.56
CA GLU A 15 -3.82 -2.47 17.37
C GLU A 15 -4.21 -1.79 16.06
N PHE A 16 -4.56 -2.59 15.06
CA PHE A 16 -5.01 -2.11 13.76
C PHE A 16 -6.15 -2.99 13.23
N CYS A 17 -7.37 -2.62 13.60
CA CYS A 17 -8.57 -3.37 13.22
C CYS A 17 -9.49 -2.51 12.33
N PRO A 18 -9.26 -2.47 11.02
CA PRO A 18 -10.12 -1.73 10.11
C PRO A 18 -11.52 -2.35 10.03
N VAL A 19 -12.51 -1.50 9.81
CA VAL A 19 -13.90 -1.91 9.64
C VAL A 19 -14.34 -1.69 8.21
N VAL A 20 -14.74 -2.77 7.53
CA VAL A 20 -15.31 -2.71 6.19
C VAL A 20 -16.71 -3.33 6.23
N ARG A 21 -17.67 -2.60 5.70
CA ARG A 21 -19.03 -3.15 5.54
C ARG A 21 -19.02 -4.18 4.40
N ARG A 22 -19.24 -5.42 4.75
CA ARG A 22 -19.45 -6.48 3.75
C ARG A 22 -20.75 -6.22 3.00
N SER A 23 -20.67 -6.27 1.68
CA SER A 23 -21.87 -6.24 0.84
C SER A 23 -21.76 -7.31 -0.24
N PRO A 24 -22.89 -7.94 -0.65
CA PRO A 24 -22.86 -8.92 -1.73
C PRO A 24 -22.28 -8.38 -3.03
N ALA A 25 -22.42 -7.07 -3.27
CA ALA A 25 -21.84 -6.41 -4.45
C ALA A 25 -20.32 -6.35 -4.38
N LEU A 26 -19.73 -6.01 -3.21
CA LEU A 26 -18.28 -5.94 -3.01
C LEU A 26 -17.64 -7.32 -3.17
N GLU A 27 -18.23 -8.33 -2.53
CA GLU A 27 -17.72 -9.71 -2.58
C GLU A 27 -17.76 -10.27 -4.00
N ARG A 28 -18.88 -10.15 -4.69
CA ARG A 28 -19.07 -10.67 -6.04
C ARG A 28 -18.16 -9.97 -7.06
N ARG A 29 -18.13 -8.63 -7.08
CA ARG A 29 -17.33 -7.88 -8.06
C ARG A 29 -15.83 -8.12 -7.92
N GLY A 30 -15.34 -8.25 -6.68
CA GLY A 30 -13.92 -8.55 -6.45
C GLY A 30 -13.52 -9.90 -7.05
N LEU A 31 -14.33 -10.94 -6.83
CA LEU A 31 -14.09 -12.26 -7.39
C LEU A 31 -14.23 -12.28 -8.93
N GLU A 32 -15.27 -11.66 -9.48
CA GLU A 32 -15.49 -11.58 -10.93
C GLU A 32 -14.30 -10.92 -11.67
N VAL A 33 -13.73 -9.87 -11.11
CA VAL A 33 -12.56 -9.19 -11.71
C VAL A 33 -11.33 -10.10 -11.71
N LEU A 34 -11.05 -10.75 -10.59
CA LEU A 34 -9.91 -11.67 -10.48
C LEU A 34 -10.07 -12.88 -11.40
N GLU A 35 -11.23 -13.49 -11.46
CA GLU A 35 -11.52 -14.62 -12.34
C GLU A 35 -11.36 -14.24 -13.82
N ARG A 36 -11.83 -13.06 -14.22
CA ARG A 36 -11.66 -12.57 -15.59
C ARG A 36 -10.18 -12.33 -15.93
N LEU A 37 -9.40 -11.77 -15.02
CA LEU A 37 -7.96 -11.56 -15.22
C LEU A 37 -7.21 -12.89 -15.30
N HIS A 38 -7.51 -13.84 -14.42
CA HIS A 38 -6.90 -15.17 -14.45
C HIS A 38 -7.25 -15.92 -15.74
N THR A 39 -8.52 -15.89 -16.15
CA THR A 39 -8.96 -16.53 -17.39
C THR A 39 -8.27 -15.93 -18.59
N TRP A 40 -8.14 -14.59 -18.64
CA TRP A 40 -7.45 -13.91 -19.73
C TRP A 40 -5.96 -14.23 -19.73
N ALA A 41 -5.29 -14.23 -18.59
CA ALA A 41 -3.86 -14.52 -18.47
C ALA A 41 -3.53 -15.98 -18.76
N ALA A 42 -4.43 -16.91 -18.45
CA ALA A 42 -4.25 -18.34 -18.70
C ALA A 42 -4.51 -18.75 -20.17
N ASP A 43 -5.11 -17.89 -20.98
CA ASP A 43 -5.35 -18.16 -22.39
C ASP A 43 -4.01 -18.19 -23.17
N PRO A 44 -3.66 -19.30 -23.83
CA PRO A 44 -2.43 -19.40 -24.63
C PRO A 44 -2.30 -18.33 -25.72
N ALA A 45 -3.42 -17.82 -26.24
CA ALA A 45 -3.41 -16.73 -27.22
C ALA A 45 -2.85 -15.43 -26.65
N ASN A 46 -2.89 -15.25 -25.31
CA ASN A 46 -2.43 -14.06 -24.61
C ASN A 46 -1.02 -14.20 -24.00
N ALA A 47 -0.39 -15.38 -24.07
CA ALA A 47 0.90 -15.65 -23.43
C ALA A 47 1.98 -14.62 -23.76
N GLY A 48 2.07 -14.16 -25.02
CA GLY A 48 3.01 -13.12 -25.43
C GLY A 48 2.57 -11.68 -25.09
N LEU A 49 1.34 -11.50 -24.61
CA LEU A 49 0.79 -10.18 -24.26
C LEU A 49 0.91 -9.88 -22.76
N VAL A 50 0.91 -10.91 -21.91
CA VAL A 50 0.91 -10.75 -20.44
C VAL A 50 2.09 -9.90 -19.98
N ASP A 51 3.32 -10.22 -20.39
CA ASP A 51 4.50 -9.46 -20.01
C ASP A 51 4.48 -8.02 -20.55
N ARG A 52 3.98 -7.84 -21.76
CA ARG A 52 3.85 -6.50 -22.37
C ARG A 52 2.84 -5.64 -21.63
N VAL A 53 1.70 -6.21 -21.24
CA VAL A 53 0.66 -5.52 -20.46
C VAL A 53 1.17 -5.19 -19.06
N LEU A 54 1.87 -6.11 -18.40
CA LEU A 54 2.48 -5.86 -17.10
C LEU A 54 3.52 -4.76 -17.16
N ASN A 55 4.43 -4.79 -18.13
CA ASN A 55 5.44 -3.74 -18.31
C ASN A 55 4.80 -2.37 -18.57
N TRP A 56 3.77 -2.33 -19.43
CA TRP A 56 3.04 -1.10 -19.68
C TRP A 56 2.32 -0.60 -18.43
N ALA A 57 1.67 -1.48 -17.68
CA ALA A 57 0.99 -1.13 -16.43
C ALA A 57 1.97 -0.56 -15.41
N TYR A 58 3.16 -1.14 -15.27
CA TYR A 58 4.19 -0.64 -14.35
C TYR A 58 4.71 0.74 -14.75
N LEU A 59 4.96 0.96 -16.05
CA LEU A 59 5.37 2.28 -16.55
C LEU A 59 4.28 3.34 -16.34
N SER A 60 3.02 3.00 -16.63
CA SER A 60 1.88 3.88 -16.39
C SER A 60 1.74 4.22 -14.91
N GLU A 61 1.72 3.20 -14.03
CA GLU A 61 1.63 3.39 -12.59
C GLU A 61 2.78 4.27 -12.05
N THR A 62 4.00 4.07 -12.54
CA THR A 62 5.14 4.91 -12.17
C THR A 62 4.86 6.37 -12.49
N ARG A 63 4.50 6.69 -13.73
CA ARG A 63 4.25 8.07 -14.16
C ARG A 63 3.08 8.70 -13.45
N ASP A 64 1.97 7.96 -13.33
CA ASP A 64 0.76 8.42 -12.66
C ASP A 64 1.02 8.67 -11.17
N SER A 65 1.82 7.80 -10.54
CA SER A 65 2.18 7.92 -9.13
C SER A 65 2.98 9.20 -8.83
N TYR A 66 3.89 9.59 -9.71
CA TYR A 66 4.61 10.86 -9.59
C TYR A 66 3.73 12.06 -9.98
N ALA A 67 2.91 11.92 -11.01
CA ALA A 67 2.01 12.99 -11.45
C ALA A 67 0.98 13.38 -10.36
N ILE A 68 0.49 12.44 -9.57
CA ILE A 68 -0.39 12.69 -8.42
C ILE A 68 0.29 13.60 -7.39
N GLU A 69 1.60 13.44 -7.19
CA GLU A 69 2.40 14.28 -6.28
C GLU A 69 2.89 15.59 -6.95
N ASN A 70 2.44 15.87 -8.19
CA ASN A 70 2.91 16.99 -9.03
C ASN A 70 4.43 16.97 -9.29
N GLU A 71 5.00 15.77 -9.36
CA GLU A 71 6.41 15.56 -9.67
C GLU A 71 6.55 14.90 -11.05
N THR A 72 7.70 15.15 -11.70
CA THR A 72 8.11 14.43 -12.90
C THR A 72 9.39 13.66 -12.53
N PRO A 73 9.37 12.32 -12.57
CA PRO A 73 10.55 11.55 -12.19
C PRO A 73 11.67 11.76 -13.21
N ALA A 74 12.89 11.92 -12.72
CA ALA A 74 14.07 11.77 -13.56
C ALA A 74 14.22 10.29 -13.99
N PRO A 75 14.91 9.99 -15.10
CA PRO A 75 15.00 8.63 -15.65
C PRO A 75 15.58 7.58 -14.68
N ASP A 76 16.45 7.99 -13.78
CA ASP A 76 16.99 7.15 -12.72
C ASP A 76 15.94 6.82 -11.65
N LYS A 77 15.08 7.76 -11.33
CA LYS A 77 13.97 7.57 -10.37
C LYS A 77 12.83 6.74 -10.96
N GLU A 78 12.53 6.92 -12.25
CA GLU A 78 11.59 6.04 -12.96
C GLU A 78 12.07 4.58 -12.89
N ARG A 79 13.38 4.34 -13.15
CA ARG A 79 13.98 3.01 -13.03
C ARG A 79 13.95 2.46 -11.60
N ALA A 80 14.26 3.29 -10.61
CA ALA A 80 14.23 2.88 -9.20
C ALA A 80 12.81 2.51 -8.74
N PHE A 81 11.80 3.23 -9.19
CA PHE A 81 10.40 2.90 -8.91
C PHE A 81 9.99 1.57 -9.57
N LEU A 82 10.37 1.35 -10.82
CA LEU A 82 10.16 0.07 -11.51
C LEU A 82 10.86 -1.07 -10.77
N GLN A 83 12.10 -0.87 -10.31
CA GLN A 83 12.82 -1.84 -9.49
C GLN A 83 12.09 -2.13 -8.17
N ALA A 84 11.53 -1.11 -7.52
CA ALA A 84 10.70 -1.32 -6.32
C ALA A 84 9.48 -2.19 -6.62
N MET A 85 8.81 -1.96 -7.76
CA MET A 85 7.67 -2.79 -8.19
C MET A 85 8.07 -4.24 -8.46
N GLU A 86 9.24 -4.47 -9.07
CA GLU A 86 9.77 -5.82 -9.29
C GLU A 86 10.10 -6.53 -7.97
N GLN A 87 10.72 -5.84 -7.02
CA GLN A 87 11.03 -6.38 -5.69
C GLN A 87 9.77 -6.83 -4.92
N LEU A 88 8.62 -6.19 -5.15
CA LEU A 88 7.36 -6.60 -4.51
C LEU A 88 6.90 -8.00 -4.95
N ARG A 89 7.37 -8.49 -6.11
CA ARG A 89 7.08 -9.85 -6.60
C ARG A 89 7.76 -10.94 -5.77
N ASP A 90 8.82 -10.61 -5.02
CA ASP A 90 9.54 -11.54 -4.16
C ASP A 90 8.71 -11.99 -2.94
N ARG A 91 7.52 -11.40 -2.77
CA ARG A 91 6.57 -11.74 -1.69
C ARG A 91 7.21 -11.68 -0.29
N ARG A 92 8.21 -10.82 -0.13
CA ARG A 92 8.88 -10.60 1.15
C ARG A 92 7.88 -10.03 2.15
N PRO A 93 7.80 -10.55 3.39
CA PRO A 93 6.97 -9.95 4.43
C PRO A 93 7.34 -8.50 4.68
N LEU A 94 6.34 -7.65 4.93
CA LEU A 94 6.57 -6.26 5.29
C LEU A 94 7.21 -6.17 6.67
N SER A 95 8.26 -5.37 6.76
CA SER A 95 8.95 -4.96 7.98
C SER A 95 9.31 -3.49 7.87
N GLU A 96 9.65 -2.84 8.98
CA GLU A 96 10.10 -1.44 8.97
C GLU A 96 11.28 -1.27 8.02
N ASP A 97 12.33 -2.08 8.15
CA ASP A 97 13.52 -2.02 7.29
C ASP A 97 13.15 -2.12 5.80
N TYR A 98 12.26 -3.04 5.45
CA TYR A 98 11.83 -3.18 4.05
C TYR A 98 11.02 -1.99 3.55
N LEU A 99 10.18 -1.40 4.41
CA LEU A 99 9.43 -0.19 4.07
C LEU A 99 10.36 1.03 3.93
N VAL A 100 11.41 1.12 4.74
CA VAL A 100 12.47 2.14 4.61
C VAL A 100 13.23 1.98 3.29
N ASP A 101 13.63 0.75 2.95
CA ASP A 101 14.29 0.47 1.66
C ASP A 101 13.43 0.92 0.48
N LEU A 102 12.14 0.56 0.49
CA LEU A 102 11.19 0.95 -0.56
C LEU A 102 10.98 2.48 -0.61
N GLN A 103 10.88 3.15 0.57
CA GLN A 103 10.73 4.60 0.63
C GLN A 103 11.94 5.28 -0.03
N ASN A 104 13.14 4.84 0.28
CA ASN A 104 14.38 5.39 -0.27
C ASN A 104 14.52 5.16 -1.79
N LEU A 105 13.89 4.13 -2.33
CA LEU A 105 13.82 3.91 -3.78
C LEU A 105 12.85 4.87 -4.47
N VAL A 106 11.71 5.17 -3.85
CA VAL A 106 10.63 5.91 -4.53
C VAL A 106 10.68 7.42 -4.35
N ILE A 107 11.52 7.96 -3.45
CA ILE A 107 11.65 9.40 -3.29
C ILE A 107 12.67 10.00 -4.26
N THR A 108 12.40 11.25 -4.65
CA THR A 108 13.22 11.96 -5.64
C THR A 108 14.46 12.63 -5.04
N SER A 109 14.38 13.03 -3.77
CA SER A 109 15.45 13.77 -3.10
C SER A 109 16.21 12.90 -2.09
N ALA A 110 17.53 12.82 -2.23
CA ALA A 110 18.37 12.12 -1.27
C ALA A 110 18.32 12.72 0.16
N ILE A 111 17.97 14.00 0.28
CA ILE A 111 17.82 14.67 1.59
C ILE A 111 16.59 14.19 2.34
N LYS A 112 15.61 13.62 1.61
CA LYS A 112 14.35 13.11 2.16
C LYS A 112 14.37 11.59 2.40
N GLN A 113 15.54 10.97 2.31
CA GLN A 113 15.71 9.56 2.66
C GLN A 113 15.54 9.37 4.16
N GLU A 114 14.86 8.29 4.53
CA GLU A 114 14.55 7.95 5.91
C GLU A 114 15.36 6.72 6.35
N LEU A 115 15.61 6.63 7.64
CA LEU A 115 16.27 5.47 8.27
C LEU A 115 15.31 4.67 9.16
N ALA A 116 14.16 5.24 9.48
CA ALA A 116 13.13 4.66 10.33
C ALA A 116 11.79 5.38 10.10
N PHE A 117 10.74 4.94 10.73
CA PHE A 117 9.50 5.70 10.80
C PHE A 117 9.71 7.05 11.50
N ARG A 118 8.90 8.04 11.15
CA ARG A 118 9.00 9.41 11.65
C ARG A 118 8.91 9.51 13.18
N HIS A 119 9.68 10.40 13.73
CA HIS A 119 9.66 10.81 15.13
C HIS A 119 9.02 12.19 15.33
N GLU A 120 8.71 12.87 14.23
CA GLU A 120 8.11 14.20 14.23
C GLU A 120 6.68 14.15 13.69
N GLN A 121 5.89 15.16 14.05
CA GLN A 121 4.53 15.31 13.53
C GLN A 121 4.61 15.87 12.12
N ASN A 122 4.00 15.16 11.18
CA ASN A 122 3.75 15.65 9.83
C ASN A 122 2.26 15.98 9.63
N TRP A 123 1.94 16.62 8.53
CA TRP A 123 0.57 16.93 8.14
C TRP A 123 0.45 17.09 6.64
N LEU A 124 -0.74 16.90 6.10
CA LEU A 124 -1.03 17.21 4.71
C LEU A 124 -1.75 18.56 4.64
N GLN A 125 -1.30 19.42 3.74
CA GLN A 125 -1.90 20.75 3.51
C GLN A 125 -2.23 20.96 2.04
N ARG A 126 -3.20 21.82 1.78
CA ARG A 126 -3.59 22.21 0.42
C ARG A 126 -4.01 23.68 0.36
N GLY A 127 -3.41 24.40 -0.59
CA GLY A 127 -3.88 25.74 -0.98
C GLY A 127 -3.71 26.81 0.09
N GLY A 128 -2.51 26.99 0.66
CA GLY A 128 -2.22 28.03 1.63
C GLY A 128 -1.12 27.66 2.63
N HIS A 129 -0.94 28.51 3.62
CA HIS A 129 0.04 28.31 4.70
C HIS A 129 -0.64 28.37 6.07
N GLY A 130 -0.01 27.74 7.06
CA GLY A 130 -0.47 27.71 8.45
C GLY A 130 -1.58 26.68 8.74
N ALA A 131 -2.10 26.73 9.95
CA ALA A 131 -3.01 25.71 10.48
C ALA A 131 -4.31 25.55 9.67
N LEU A 132 -4.82 26.62 9.08
CA LEU A 132 -6.05 26.58 8.26
C LEU A 132 -5.89 25.85 6.93
N ALA A 133 -4.67 25.68 6.46
CA ALA A 133 -4.36 24.92 5.24
C ALA A 133 -4.24 23.42 5.49
N VAL A 134 -4.12 22.97 6.75
CA VAL A 134 -4.04 21.56 7.11
C VAL A 134 -5.34 20.85 6.75
N ARG A 135 -5.24 19.78 6.00
CA ARG A 135 -6.36 18.94 5.55
C ARG A 135 -6.39 17.58 6.25
N TYR A 136 -5.23 17.09 6.64
CA TYR A 136 -5.11 15.86 7.37
C TYR A 136 -3.97 15.97 8.38
N LEU A 137 -4.24 15.55 9.61
CA LEU A 137 -3.27 15.42 10.68
C LEU A 137 -3.16 13.93 11.01
N PRO A 138 -2.06 13.26 10.61
CA PRO A 138 -1.85 11.85 10.93
C PRO A 138 -1.71 11.60 12.44
N PRO A 139 -1.80 10.33 12.88
CA PRO A 139 -1.56 9.95 14.27
C PRO A 139 -0.26 10.55 14.83
N PRO A 140 -0.20 10.84 16.15
CA PRO A 140 1.01 11.37 16.74
C PRO A 140 2.18 10.40 16.63
N PRO A 141 3.44 10.89 16.57
CA PRO A 141 4.64 10.05 16.36
C PRO A 141 4.74 8.87 17.34
N ALA A 142 4.36 9.07 18.58
CA ALA A 142 4.40 8.02 19.60
C ALA A 142 3.50 6.79 19.29
N GLN A 143 2.53 6.92 18.40
CA GLN A 143 1.62 5.84 18.01
C GLN A 143 2.01 5.18 16.68
N VAL A 144 2.94 5.75 15.93
CA VAL A 144 3.28 5.28 14.58
C VAL A 144 3.78 3.83 14.61
N GLY A 145 4.70 3.51 15.51
CA GLY A 145 5.25 2.15 15.63
C GLY A 145 4.17 1.11 15.88
N GLU A 146 3.33 1.31 16.89
CA GLU A 146 2.24 0.38 17.25
C GLU A 146 1.24 0.18 16.09
N LEU A 147 0.83 1.28 15.46
CA LEU A 147 -0.10 1.23 14.33
C LEU A 147 0.51 0.54 13.10
N MET A 148 1.79 0.79 12.83
CA MET A 148 2.51 0.13 11.74
C MET A 148 2.73 -1.35 12.01
N ASP A 149 3.04 -1.76 13.24
CA ASP A 149 3.10 -3.17 13.62
C ASP A 149 1.78 -3.88 13.37
N GLY A 150 0.68 -3.24 13.72
CA GLY A 150 -0.66 -3.77 13.46
C GLY A 150 -0.95 -3.88 11.96
N LEU A 151 -0.62 -2.86 11.18
CA LEU A 151 -0.78 -2.85 9.73
C LEU A 151 0.08 -3.92 9.05
N MET A 152 1.34 -4.06 9.44
CA MET A 152 2.25 -5.09 8.90
C MET A 152 1.77 -6.51 9.24
N ARG A 153 1.25 -6.74 10.44
CA ARG A 153 0.62 -8.03 10.79
C ARG A 153 -0.58 -8.34 9.91
N LEU A 154 -1.45 -7.35 9.64
CA LEU A 154 -2.56 -7.50 8.70
C LEU A 154 -2.07 -7.80 7.29
N ALA A 155 -1.08 -7.06 6.80
CA ALA A 155 -0.53 -7.22 5.46
C ALA A 155 0.11 -8.60 5.26
N ASN A 156 0.90 -9.05 6.23
CA ASN A 156 1.64 -10.31 6.19
C ASN A 156 0.78 -11.55 6.47
N ALA A 157 -0.42 -11.41 7.00
CA ALA A 157 -1.32 -12.52 7.22
C ALA A 157 -1.70 -13.18 5.88
N ARG A 158 -1.41 -14.46 5.72
CA ARG A 158 -1.68 -15.23 4.49
C ARG A 158 -3.10 -15.80 4.44
N GLU A 159 -3.69 -16.05 5.60
CA GLU A 159 -5.03 -16.65 5.75
C GLU A 159 -6.01 -15.64 6.32
N GLY A 160 -7.24 -15.67 5.85
CA GLY A 160 -8.33 -14.86 6.38
C GLY A 160 -9.49 -14.73 5.41
N ASP A 161 -10.69 -14.49 5.94
CA ASP A 161 -11.92 -14.29 5.18
C ASP A 161 -12.00 -12.94 4.44
N VAL A 162 -10.87 -12.25 4.28
CA VAL A 162 -10.83 -10.94 3.63
C VAL A 162 -10.49 -11.11 2.16
N PRO A 163 -11.39 -10.70 1.24
CA PRO A 163 -11.10 -10.76 -0.19
C PRO A 163 -9.80 -10.00 -0.54
N PRO A 164 -8.97 -10.51 -1.47
CA PRO A 164 -7.67 -9.94 -1.81
C PRO A 164 -7.69 -8.43 -2.11
N LEU A 165 -8.65 -7.99 -2.93
CA LEU A 165 -8.80 -6.56 -3.27
C LEU A 165 -9.16 -5.70 -2.04
N VAL A 166 -9.97 -6.22 -1.13
CA VAL A 166 -10.31 -5.52 0.12
C VAL A 166 -9.08 -5.42 1.01
N LYS A 167 -8.30 -6.49 1.14
CA LYS A 167 -7.06 -6.50 1.91
C LYS A 167 -6.06 -5.49 1.34
N ALA A 168 -5.86 -5.48 0.03
CA ALA A 168 -4.98 -4.53 -0.65
C ALA A 168 -5.41 -3.08 -0.39
N ALA A 169 -6.71 -2.79 -0.47
CA ALA A 169 -7.25 -1.48 -0.16
C ALA A 169 -7.05 -1.08 1.30
N LEU A 170 -7.23 -2.01 2.25
CA LEU A 170 -7.00 -1.77 3.67
C LEU A 170 -5.54 -1.49 4.00
N VAL A 171 -4.62 -2.24 3.39
CA VAL A 171 -3.17 -2.06 3.59
C VAL A 171 -2.74 -0.70 3.02
N SER A 172 -3.14 -0.40 1.80
CA SER A 172 -2.83 0.88 1.14
C SER A 172 -3.39 2.08 1.91
N PHE A 173 -4.68 2.04 2.24
CA PHE A 173 -5.33 3.12 3.00
C PHE A 173 -4.75 3.26 4.41
N GLY A 174 -4.55 2.15 5.12
CA GLY A 174 -3.98 2.15 6.46
C GLY A 174 -2.59 2.78 6.50
N PHE A 175 -1.78 2.50 5.50
CA PHE A 175 -0.45 3.09 5.37
C PHE A 175 -0.52 4.62 5.19
N VAL A 176 -1.38 5.10 4.28
CA VAL A 176 -1.60 6.56 4.10
C VAL A 176 -2.19 7.19 5.35
N PHE A 177 -3.08 6.48 6.04
CA PHE A 177 -3.67 6.95 7.29
C PHE A 177 -2.61 7.13 8.40
N VAL A 178 -1.75 6.15 8.62
CA VAL A 178 -0.67 6.25 9.62
C VAL A 178 0.38 7.27 9.20
N HIS A 179 0.67 7.34 7.90
CA HIS A 179 1.62 8.29 7.31
C HIS A 179 3.01 8.21 7.96
N PRO A 180 3.66 7.02 7.93
CA PRO A 180 4.81 6.75 8.79
C PRO A 180 6.10 7.47 8.40
N PHE A 181 6.21 8.05 7.22
CA PHE A 181 7.38 8.78 6.74
C PHE A 181 7.11 10.28 6.58
N MET A 182 8.14 11.09 6.50
CA MET A 182 7.98 12.52 6.22
C MET A 182 7.61 12.78 4.75
N ASP A 183 8.06 11.91 3.83
CA ASP A 183 7.73 11.97 2.40
C ASP A 183 7.58 10.56 1.79
N GLY A 184 6.95 10.47 0.60
CA GLY A 184 6.82 9.23 -0.16
C GLY A 184 5.65 8.32 0.24
N ASN A 185 4.87 8.68 1.27
CA ASN A 185 3.78 7.81 1.76
C ASN A 185 2.73 7.49 0.70
N GLY A 186 2.36 8.46 -0.14
CA GLY A 186 1.40 8.23 -1.22
C GLY A 186 1.92 7.22 -2.26
N ARG A 187 3.16 7.37 -2.68
CA ARG A 187 3.83 6.45 -3.63
C ARG A 187 3.94 5.03 -3.05
N LEU A 188 4.39 4.94 -1.79
CA LEU A 188 4.49 3.65 -1.10
C LEU A 188 3.13 2.97 -0.94
N SER A 189 2.09 3.70 -0.56
CA SER A 189 0.77 3.11 -0.36
C SER A 189 0.24 2.42 -1.63
N ARG A 190 0.50 3.00 -2.81
CA ARG A 190 0.14 2.41 -4.10
C ARG A 190 0.94 1.13 -4.38
N LEU A 191 2.25 1.14 -4.09
CA LEU A 191 3.08 -0.06 -4.17
C LEU A 191 2.61 -1.16 -3.21
N LEU A 192 2.22 -0.80 -1.99
CA LEU A 192 1.74 -1.76 -0.99
C LEU A 192 0.40 -2.41 -1.36
N ALA A 193 -0.45 -1.71 -2.12
CA ALA A 193 -1.65 -2.33 -2.69
C ALA A 193 -1.26 -3.50 -3.63
N GLN A 194 -0.29 -3.28 -4.51
CA GLN A 194 0.20 -4.31 -5.43
C GLN A 194 0.91 -5.44 -4.70
N HIS A 195 1.76 -5.11 -3.71
CA HIS A 195 2.39 -6.13 -2.86
C HIS A 195 1.36 -7.02 -2.18
N SER A 196 0.33 -6.42 -1.58
CA SER A 196 -0.75 -7.17 -0.94
C SER A 196 -1.48 -8.12 -1.89
N LEU A 197 -1.67 -7.72 -3.15
CA LEU A 197 -2.25 -8.59 -4.18
C LEU A 197 -1.29 -9.71 -4.58
N SER A 198 0.01 -9.43 -4.72
CA SER A 198 1.00 -10.45 -5.08
C SER A 198 1.15 -11.57 -4.05
N LEU A 199 0.87 -11.28 -2.77
CA LEU A 199 0.88 -12.28 -1.71
C LEU A 199 -0.28 -13.28 -1.80
N GLN A 200 -1.35 -12.94 -2.52
CA GLN A 200 -2.58 -13.74 -2.57
C GLN A 200 -2.66 -14.66 -3.81
N GLY A 201 -1.77 -14.54 -4.76
CA GLY A 201 -1.79 -15.37 -5.95
C GLY A 201 -0.89 -14.97 -7.02
#